data_2e8c4fb9b136394c167a04ee6e8cf479
#
_entry.id   2e8c4fb9b136394c167a04ee6e8cf479
#
_cell.length_a   1.000
_cell.length_b   1.000
_cell.length_c   1.000
_cell.angle_alpha   90.00
_cell.angle_beta   90.00
_cell.angle_gamma   90.00
#
_symmetry.space_group_name_H-M   'P 1'
#
loop_
_entity.id
_entity.type
_entity.pdbx_description
1 polymer ?
#
loop_
_entity_poly.entity_id
_entity_poly.type
_entity_poly.pdbx_seq_one_letter_code
_entity_poly.pdbx_strand_id
1 'polypeptide(L)'
;MNKLFVVAKNELLRYFISPLAYVYLIAFLLLNGSFAVYFGSFFERGSADLSSMFAFQPWLYLLFIPGISMRLWSEEFRAKTVVQIMTMPVPVSAFVWGKFFAAWIFCALALFLTFPFWITVNVLGTPDNGVIALSYAGSFVLAGCMLAISQTMSALTKNQVIALVLSVVANLAFFLSGLEYILAFVRLFLPLAAVDMIASFSFLTHFDAISRGLLELRDLIFFVSLILLFNFTTVLIAVSYTHLTLPTIA
;
A
#
# COMPACT_ATOMS: atom_id res chain seq x y z
N MET A 1 -19.31 7.78 -20.02
CA MET A 1 -18.76 7.44 -18.69
C MET A 1 -17.30 7.05 -18.84
N ASN A 2 -16.42 7.52 -17.96
CA ASN A 2 -15.00 7.17 -18.04
C ASN A 2 -14.85 5.67 -17.73
N LYS A 3 -14.27 4.90 -18.68
CA LYS A 3 -14.13 3.43 -18.59
C LYS A 3 -13.39 2.99 -17.31
N LEU A 4 -12.42 3.78 -16.88
CA LEU A 4 -11.69 3.57 -15.63
C LEU A 4 -12.62 3.61 -14.41
N PHE A 5 -13.50 4.60 -14.33
CA PHE A 5 -14.44 4.76 -13.20
C PHE A 5 -15.41 3.57 -13.08
N VAL A 6 -15.88 3.05 -14.22
CA VAL A 6 -16.77 1.87 -14.23
C VAL A 6 -16.04 0.64 -13.68
N VAL A 7 -14.79 0.43 -14.09
CA VAL A 7 -13.97 -0.69 -13.59
C VAL A 7 -13.73 -0.52 -12.09
N ALA A 8 -13.28 0.67 -11.65
CA ALA A 8 -13.01 0.93 -10.24
C ALA A 8 -14.25 0.74 -9.35
N LYS A 9 -15.41 1.21 -9.80
CA LYS A 9 -16.67 1.02 -9.07
C LYS A 9 -17.03 -0.46 -8.93
N ASN A 10 -16.94 -1.23 -10.00
CA ASN A 10 -17.28 -2.66 -9.99
C ASN A 10 -16.30 -3.46 -9.11
N GLU A 11 -15.01 -3.15 -9.18
CA GLU A 11 -14.00 -3.78 -8.32
C GLU A 11 -14.21 -3.43 -6.85
N LEU A 12 -14.53 -2.17 -6.55
CA LEU A 12 -14.83 -1.74 -5.18
C LEU A 12 -16.06 -2.45 -4.63
N LEU A 13 -17.12 -2.61 -5.41
CA LEU A 13 -18.31 -3.38 -5.01
C LEU A 13 -17.97 -4.83 -4.70
N ARG A 14 -17.04 -5.47 -5.46
CA ARG A 14 -16.57 -6.83 -5.19
C ARG A 14 -15.92 -6.96 -3.81
N TYR A 15 -15.18 -5.93 -3.34
CA TYR A 15 -14.65 -5.94 -1.97
C TYR A 15 -15.77 -6.00 -0.94
N PHE A 16 -16.82 -5.19 -1.08
CA PHE A 16 -17.92 -5.17 -0.11
C PHE A 16 -18.85 -6.39 -0.17
N ILE A 17 -18.87 -7.12 -1.26
CA ILE A 17 -19.61 -8.40 -1.37
C ILE A 17 -18.80 -9.54 -0.71
N SER A 18 -17.48 -9.41 -0.63
CA SER A 18 -16.60 -10.44 -0.08
C SER A 18 -16.56 -10.38 1.46
N PRO A 19 -16.91 -11.46 2.18
CA PRO A 19 -16.77 -11.51 3.64
C PRO A 19 -15.34 -11.28 4.12
N LEU A 20 -14.36 -11.62 3.29
CA LEU A 20 -12.94 -11.47 3.59
C LEU A 20 -12.53 -10.00 3.79
N ALA A 21 -13.13 -9.06 3.05
CA ALA A 21 -12.85 -7.65 3.19
C ALA A 21 -13.21 -7.13 4.59
N TYR A 22 -14.33 -7.58 5.14
CA TYR A 22 -14.73 -7.22 6.51
C TYR A 22 -13.78 -7.79 7.56
N VAL A 23 -13.30 -9.01 7.35
CA VAL A 23 -12.28 -9.62 8.23
C VAL A 23 -11.00 -8.80 8.22
N TYR A 24 -10.55 -8.34 7.04
CA TYR A 24 -9.39 -7.46 6.92
C TYR A 24 -9.61 -6.10 7.62
N LEU A 25 -10.77 -5.46 7.44
CA LEU A 25 -11.09 -4.20 8.11
C LEU A 25 -11.08 -4.36 9.63
N ILE A 26 -11.78 -5.36 10.14
CA ILE A 26 -11.86 -5.61 11.59
C ILE A 26 -10.47 -5.92 12.16
N ALA A 27 -9.71 -6.80 11.51
CA ALA A 27 -8.36 -7.15 11.95
C ALA A 27 -7.42 -5.94 11.91
N PHE A 28 -7.50 -5.11 10.85
CA PHE A 28 -6.72 -3.87 10.76
C PHE A 28 -7.04 -2.91 11.89
N LEU A 29 -8.33 -2.67 12.17
CA LEU A 29 -8.76 -1.75 13.24
C LEU A 29 -8.37 -2.25 14.62
N LEU A 30 -8.55 -3.55 14.89
CA LEU A 30 -8.16 -4.16 16.16
C LEU A 30 -6.65 -4.07 16.38
N LEU A 31 -5.84 -4.40 15.37
CA LEU A 31 -4.39 -4.32 15.49
C LEU A 31 -3.92 -2.87 15.59
N ASN A 32 -4.46 -1.96 14.78
CA ASN A 32 -4.10 -0.54 14.84
C ASN A 32 -4.42 0.04 16.23
N GLY A 33 -5.62 -0.24 16.76
CA GLY A 33 -6.01 0.16 18.11
C GLY A 33 -5.14 -0.47 19.19
N SER A 34 -4.84 -1.76 19.08
CA SER A 34 -3.97 -2.46 20.04
C SER A 34 -2.55 -1.91 20.03
N PHE A 35 -1.99 -1.64 18.85
CA PHE A 35 -0.65 -1.04 18.74
C PHE A 35 -0.62 0.38 19.30
N ALA A 36 -1.64 1.20 19.04
CA ALA A 36 -1.71 2.54 19.59
C ALA A 36 -1.81 2.52 21.13
N VAL A 37 -2.70 1.69 21.69
CA VAL A 37 -2.99 1.69 23.12
C VAL A 37 -1.89 0.99 23.93
N TYR A 38 -1.53 -0.25 23.56
CA TYR A 38 -0.59 -1.07 24.36
C TYR A 38 0.87 -0.76 24.03
N PHE A 39 1.28 -0.86 22.77
CA PHE A 39 2.67 -0.66 22.39
C PHE A 39 3.03 0.84 22.33
N GLY A 40 2.09 1.68 21.92
CA GLY A 40 2.24 3.11 21.89
C GLY A 40 2.09 3.76 23.24
N SER A 41 1.62 3.05 24.27
CA SER A 41 1.35 3.59 25.62
C SER A 41 0.53 4.88 25.56
N PHE A 42 -0.48 4.91 24.70
CA PHE A 42 -1.23 6.11 24.35
C PHE A 42 -1.78 6.86 25.57
N PHE A 43 -2.35 6.12 26.54
CA PHE A 43 -2.90 6.73 27.76
C PHE A 43 -1.84 6.99 28.83
N GLU A 44 -0.70 6.31 28.81
CA GLU A 44 0.33 6.41 29.84
C GLU A 44 1.30 7.57 29.59
N ARG A 45 1.49 7.96 28.32
CA ARG A 45 2.41 9.04 27.92
C ARG A 45 2.00 10.43 28.42
N GLY A 46 0.72 10.65 28.69
CA GLY A 46 0.22 11.96 29.10
C GLY A 46 0.37 13.06 28.03
N SER A 47 0.70 12.68 26.80
CA SER A 47 0.79 13.58 25.65
C SER A 47 -0.40 13.34 24.71
N ALA A 48 -1.05 14.42 24.28
CA ALA A 48 -2.16 14.38 23.34
C ALA A 48 -1.61 14.35 21.90
N ASP A 49 -1.04 13.20 21.47
CA ASP A 49 -0.53 13.00 20.13
C ASP A 49 -0.86 11.59 19.59
N LEU A 50 -0.85 11.42 18.27
CA LEU A 50 -1.04 10.14 17.58
C LEU A 50 0.27 9.61 16.97
N SER A 51 1.43 10.15 17.35
CA SER A 51 2.72 9.78 16.78
C SER A 51 3.00 8.28 16.93
N SER A 52 2.64 7.69 18.06
CA SER A 52 2.78 6.24 18.28
C SER A 52 1.92 5.40 17.36
N MET A 53 0.69 5.82 17.07
CA MET A 53 -0.19 5.12 16.13
C MET A 53 0.43 5.11 14.72
N PHE A 54 0.91 6.26 14.25
CA PHE A 54 1.51 6.37 12.93
C PHE A 54 2.87 5.70 12.82
N ALA A 55 3.67 5.61 13.89
CA ALA A 55 4.92 4.87 13.91
C ALA A 55 4.76 3.37 13.62
N PHE A 56 3.62 2.78 14.02
CA PHE A 56 3.31 1.38 13.74
C PHE A 56 2.59 1.16 12.40
N GLN A 57 2.10 2.21 11.75
CA GLN A 57 1.32 2.13 10.52
C GLN A 57 2.06 1.40 9.37
N PRO A 58 3.35 1.69 9.08
CA PRO A 58 4.08 0.99 8.02
C PRO A 58 4.20 -0.52 8.28
N TRP A 59 4.35 -0.93 9.55
CA TRP A 59 4.41 -2.34 9.95
C TRP A 59 3.09 -3.06 9.72
N LEU A 60 1.97 -2.43 10.04
CA LEU A 60 0.65 -2.96 9.76
C LEU A 60 0.43 -3.10 8.25
N TYR A 61 0.79 -2.10 7.48
CA TYR A 61 0.65 -2.12 6.03
C TYR A 61 1.47 -3.22 5.36
N LEU A 62 2.63 -3.56 5.91
CA LEU A 62 3.48 -4.63 5.39
C LEU A 62 2.75 -5.98 5.32
N LEU A 63 1.78 -6.21 6.21
CA LEU A 63 0.97 -7.42 6.23
C LEU A 63 -0.38 -7.24 5.52
N PHE A 64 -1.08 -6.12 5.78
CA PHE A 64 -2.45 -5.92 5.32
C PHE A 64 -2.55 -5.60 3.84
N ILE A 65 -1.65 -4.78 3.30
CA ILE A 65 -1.70 -4.38 1.88
C ILE A 65 -1.41 -5.57 0.95
N PRO A 66 -0.38 -6.40 1.16
CA PRO A 66 -0.21 -7.63 0.42
C PRO A 66 -1.42 -8.58 0.52
N GLY A 67 -2.04 -8.68 1.70
CA GLY A 67 -3.24 -9.48 1.90
C GLY A 67 -4.44 -9.04 1.05
N ILE A 68 -4.65 -7.73 0.92
CA ILE A 68 -5.71 -7.16 0.08
C ILE A 68 -5.37 -7.34 -1.41
N SER A 69 -4.12 -7.14 -1.79
CA SER A 69 -3.68 -7.07 -3.18
C SER A 69 -3.40 -8.43 -3.83
N MET A 70 -3.15 -9.48 -3.03
CA MET A 70 -2.74 -10.79 -3.53
C MET A 70 -3.71 -11.38 -4.58
N ARG A 71 -4.98 -11.00 -4.54
CA ARG A 71 -6.04 -11.50 -5.43
C ARG A 71 -6.25 -10.66 -6.68
N LEU A 72 -5.73 -9.42 -6.73
CA LEU A 72 -6.06 -8.44 -7.77
C LEU A 72 -5.81 -8.96 -9.20
N TRP A 73 -4.72 -9.70 -9.41
CA TRP A 73 -4.36 -10.27 -10.72
C TRP A 73 -4.19 -11.78 -10.68
N SER A 74 -3.64 -12.35 -9.59
CA SER A 74 -3.38 -13.78 -9.50
C SER A 74 -4.64 -14.63 -9.69
N GLU A 75 -5.78 -14.16 -9.20
CA GLU A 75 -7.08 -14.82 -9.35
C GLU A 75 -7.58 -14.76 -10.79
N GLU A 76 -7.45 -13.60 -11.47
CA GLU A 76 -7.80 -13.42 -12.87
C GLU A 76 -6.97 -14.31 -13.79
N PHE A 77 -5.67 -14.42 -13.52
CA PHE A 77 -4.78 -15.32 -14.28
C PHE A 77 -5.09 -16.79 -14.01
N ARG A 78 -5.43 -17.17 -12.79
CA ARG A 78 -5.84 -18.52 -12.42
C ARG A 78 -7.15 -18.92 -13.08
N ALA A 79 -8.14 -18.04 -13.03
CA ALA A 79 -9.47 -18.27 -13.62
C ALA A 79 -9.50 -18.09 -15.14
N LYS A 80 -8.39 -17.65 -15.77
CA LYS A 80 -8.30 -17.29 -17.19
C LYS A 80 -9.30 -16.20 -17.64
N THR A 81 -9.87 -15.44 -16.69
CA THR A 81 -10.79 -14.34 -16.97
C THR A 81 -10.10 -13.15 -17.64
N VAL A 82 -8.77 -13.08 -17.55
CA VAL A 82 -7.97 -12.07 -18.27
C VAL A 82 -8.25 -12.08 -19.77
N VAL A 83 -8.50 -13.26 -20.40
CA VAL A 83 -8.86 -13.35 -21.83
C VAL A 83 -10.19 -12.62 -22.08
N GLN A 84 -11.18 -12.75 -21.20
CA GLN A 84 -12.46 -12.04 -21.30
C GLN A 84 -12.28 -10.53 -21.12
N ILE A 85 -11.42 -10.11 -20.19
CA ILE A 85 -11.08 -8.70 -19.97
C ILE A 85 -10.51 -8.08 -21.25
N MET A 86 -9.67 -8.81 -21.97
CA MET A 86 -9.02 -8.35 -23.21
C MET A 86 -9.96 -8.29 -24.43
N THR A 87 -11.04 -9.06 -24.45
CA THR A 87 -12.08 -8.96 -25.51
C THR A 87 -13.01 -7.77 -25.31
N MET A 88 -12.98 -7.14 -24.13
CA MET A 88 -13.79 -5.95 -23.87
C MET A 88 -13.18 -4.71 -24.56
N PRO A 89 -14.00 -3.76 -25.05
CA PRO A 89 -13.52 -2.54 -25.69
C PRO A 89 -13.00 -1.50 -24.65
N VAL A 90 -12.13 -1.99 -23.73
CA VAL A 90 -11.56 -1.19 -22.63
C VAL A 90 -10.04 -1.43 -22.62
N PRO A 91 -9.21 -0.39 -22.58
CA PRO A 91 -7.77 -0.56 -22.56
C PRO A 91 -7.31 -1.24 -21.26
N VAL A 92 -6.28 -2.07 -21.35
CA VAL A 92 -5.69 -2.80 -20.20
C VAL A 92 -5.30 -1.85 -19.07
N SER A 93 -4.76 -0.68 -19.43
CA SER A 93 -4.42 0.35 -18.46
C SER A 93 -5.59 0.80 -17.59
N ALA A 94 -6.81 0.87 -18.17
CA ALA A 94 -8.00 1.23 -17.38
C ALA A 94 -8.40 0.13 -16.38
N PHE A 95 -8.11 -1.14 -16.67
CA PHE A 95 -8.29 -2.23 -15.69
C PHE A 95 -7.24 -2.18 -14.60
N VAL A 96 -5.97 -1.97 -14.92
CA VAL A 96 -4.89 -1.87 -13.94
C VAL A 96 -5.15 -0.73 -12.96
N TRP A 97 -5.37 0.47 -13.49
CA TRP A 97 -5.66 1.64 -12.67
C TRP A 97 -7.01 1.54 -11.94
N GLY A 98 -8.02 0.92 -12.56
CA GLY A 98 -9.33 0.70 -11.94
C GLY A 98 -9.23 -0.21 -10.71
N LYS A 99 -8.50 -1.34 -10.82
CA LYS A 99 -8.23 -2.24 -9.70
C LYS A 99 -7.40 -1.57 -8.60
N PHE A 100 -6.37 -0.83 -9.01
CA PHE A 100 -5.54 -0.05 -8.09
C PHE A 100 -6.37 0.94 -7.28
N PHE A 101 -7.15 1.80 -7.95
CA PHE A 101 -7.96 2.80 -7.25
C PHE A 101 -9.05 2.17 -6.37
N ALA A 102 -9.66 1.07 -6.78
CA ALA A 102 -10.63 0.36 -5.95
C ALA A 102 -9.99 -0.13 -4.64
N ALA A 103 -8.83 -0.78 -4.71
CA ALA A 103 -8.11 -1.25 -3.54
C ALA A 103 -7.57 -0.08 -2.69
N TRP A 104 -7.10 1.00 -3.32
CA TRP A 104 -6.61 2.19 -2.63
C TRP A 104 -7.72 2.94 -1.87
N ILE A 105 -8.92 3.05 -2.47
CA ILE A 105 -10.12 3.57 -1.79
C ILE A 105 -10.52 2.67 -0.61
N PHE A 106 -10.37 1.37 -0.75
CA PHE A 106 -10.62 0.45 0.36
C PHE A 106 -9.61 0.67 1.52
N CYS A 107 -8.34 0.92 1.22
CA CYS A 107 -7.34 1.32 2.23
C CYS A 107 -7.69 2.69 2.86
N ALA A 108 -8.18 3.65 2.05
CA ALA A 108 -8.66 4.94 2.56
C ALA A 108 -9.82 4.78 3.54
N LEU A 109 -10.75 3.86 3.25
CA LEU A 109 -11.85 3.54 4.16
C LEU A 109 -11.33 2.94 5.48
N ALA A 110 -10.36 2.02 5.41
CA ALA A 110 -9.75 1.44 6.60
C ALA A 110 -9.09 2.52 7.48
N LEU A 111 -8.35 3.46 6.85
CA LEU A 111 -7.79 4.61 7.54
C LEU A 111 -8.87 5.53 8.12
N PHE A 112 -9.90 5.82 7.36
CA PHE A 112 -11.00 6.68 7.82
C PHE A 112 -11.70 6.09 9.06
N LEU A 113 -11.82 4.78 9.15
CA LEU A 113 -12.39 4.12 10.32
C LEU A 113 -11.51 4.25 11.59
N THR A 114 -10.26 4.67 11.48
CA THR A 114 -9.41 5.03 12.63
C THR A 114 -9.64 6.46 13.14
N PHE A 115 -10.46 7.27 12.46
CA PHE A 115 -10.79 8.64 12.82
C PHE A 115 -11.26 8.84 14.29
N PRO A 116 -11.96 7.89 14.95
CA PRO A 116 -12.27 8.01 16.37
C PRO A 116 -11.06 8.27 17.26
N PHE A 117 -9.86 7.79 16.92
CA PHE A 117 -8.63 8.10 17.65
C PHE A 117 -8.30 9.61 17.57
N TRP A 118 -8.52 10.24 16.41
CA TRP A 118 -8.33 11.68 16.27
C TRP A 118 -9.29 12.49 17.16
N ILE A 119 -10.56 12.08 17.21
CA ILE A 119 -11.55 12.70 18.11
C ILE A 119 -11.10 12.52 19.56
N THR A 120 -10.70 11.32 19.96
CA THR A 120 -10.27 11.02 21.33
C THR A 120 -9.11 11.91 21.78
N VAL A 121 -8.10 12.10 20.92
CA VAL A 121 -6.96 12.96 21.24
C VAL A 121 -7.38 14.43 21.43
N ASN A 122 -8.30 14.93 20.60
CA ASN A 122 -8.81 16.30 20.73
C ASN A 122 -9.67 16.49 21.98
N VAL A 123 -10.31 15.44 22.49
CA VAL A 123 -11.06 15.49 23.77
C VAL A 123 -10.11 15.45 24.97
N LEU A 124 -9.01 14.69 24.86
CA LEU A 124 -8.04 14.52 25.95
C LEU A 124 -7.04 15.67 26.09
N GLY A 125 -6.83 16.45 25.03
CA GLY A 125 -5.85 17.54 25.06
C GLY A 125 -5.93 18.45 23.82
N THR A 126 -4.86 19.19 23.57
CA THR A 126 -4.72 20.11 22.44
C THR A 126 -3.63 19.61 21.47
N PRO A 127 -3.93 18.61 20.63
CA PRO A 127 -2.96 18.09 19.69
C PRO A 127 -2.70 19.06 18.53
N ASP A 128 -1.55 18.90 17.87
CA ASP A 128 -1.32 19.55 16.58
C ASP A 128 -2.11 18.83 15.48
N ASN A 129 -3.28 19.37 15.16
CA ASN A 129 -4.16 18.80 14.14
C ASN A 129 -3.55 18.87 12.73
N GLY A 130 -2.60 19.76 12.47
CA GLY A 130 -1.87 19.84 11.21
C GLY A 130 -0.98 18.62 11.00
N VAL A 131 -0.22 18.25 12.04
CA VAL A 131 0.64 17.06 12.04
C VAL A 131 -0.20 15.79 11.89
N ILE A 132 -1.33 15.69 12.59
CA ILE A 132 -2.24 14.54 12.48
C ILE A 132 -2.78 14.41 11.04
N ALA A 133 -3.27 15.50 10.46
CA ALA A 133 -3.80 15.50 9.09
C ALA A 133 -2.74 15.09 8.08
N LEU A 134 -1.50 15.60 8.21
CA LEU A 134 -0.37 15.20 7.35
C LEU A 134 0.00 13.73 7.53
N SER A 135 -0.04 13.21 8.76
CA SER A 135 0.22 11.79 9.03
C SER A 135 -0.83 10.87 8.40
N TYR A 136 -2.10 11.26 8.42
CA TYR A 136 -3.15 10.54 7.68
C TYR A 136 -2.93 10.59 6.17
N ALA A 137 -2.60 11.76 5.62
CA ALA A 137 -2.30 11.92 4.20
C ALA A 137 -1.07 11.09 3.79
N GLY A 138 0.00 11.15 4.58
CA GLY A 138 1.21 10.34 4.39
C GLY A 138 0.90 8.83 4.44
N SER A 139 0.10 8.39 5.41
CA SER A 139 -0.33 6.99 5.52
C SER A 139 -1.13 6.54 4.30
N PHE A 140 -1.99 7.40 3.75
CA PHE A 140 -2.76 7.11 2.54
C PHE A 140 -1.86 6.99 1.32
N VAL A 141 -0.87 7.86 1.15
CA VAL A 141 0.09 7.83 0.04
C VAL A 141 1.02 6.61 0.15
N LEU A 142 1.53 6.30 1.35
CA LEU A 142 2.31 5.11 1.64
C LEU A 142 1.53 3.83 1.30
N ALA A 143 0.26 3.76 1.71
CA ALA A 143 -0.62 2.63 1.36
C ALA A 143 -0.74 2.45 -0.16
N GLY A 144 -0.89 3.54 -0.92
CA GLY A 144 -0.92 3.51 -2.38
C GLY A 144 0.39 2.99 -2.99
N CYS A 145 1.53 3.41 -2.46
CA CYS A 145 2.84 2.96 -2.92
C CYS A 145 3.03 1.44 -2.69
N MET A 146 2.81 0.98 -1.46
CA MET A 146 2.90 -0.45 -1.12
C MET A 146 1.90 -1.30 -1.91
N LEU A 147 0.70 -0.74 -2.17
CA LEU A 147 -0.33 -1.38 -2.98
C LEU A 147 0.09 -1.54 -4.44
N ALA A 148 0.71 -0.53 -5.05
CA ALA A 148 1.19 -0.59 -6.43
C ALA A 148 2.25 -1.68 -6.61
N ILE A 149 3.20 -1.79 -5.67
CA ILE A 149 4.20 -2.85 -5.64
C ILE A 149 3.51 -4.22 -5.51
N SER A 150 2.60 -4.36 -4.55
CA SER A 150 1.90 -5.60 -4.28
C SER A 150 1.01 -6.04 -5.43
N GLN A 151 0.37 -5.10 -6.12
CA GLN A 151 -0.39 -5.37 -7.35
C GLN A 151 0.49 -5.92 -8.46
N THR A 152 1.69 -5.37 -8.63
CA THR A 152 2.67 -5.88 -9.60
C THR A 152 3.10 -7.30 -9.26
N MET A 153 3.37 -7.59 -7.99
CA MET A 153 3.71 -8.96 -7.55
C MET A 153 2.55 -9.93 -7.78
N SER A 154 1.31 -9.48 -7.57
CA SER A 154 0.11 -10.28 -7.89
C SER A 154 -0.02 -10.60 -9.37
N ALA A 155 0.47 -9.72 -10.25
CA ALA A 155 0.46 -9.94 -11.70
C ALA A 155 1.56 -10.89 -12.20
N LEU A 156 2.56 -11.22 -11.38
CA LEU A 156 3.64 -12.15 -11.74
C LEU A 156 3.28 -13.63 -11.56
N THR A 157 2.20 -13.94 -10.83
CA THR A 157 1.87 -15.33 -10.47
C THR A 157 0.37 -15.62 -10.54
N LYS A 158 0.03 -16.89 -10.78
CA LYS A 158 -1.35 -17.40 -10.74
C LYS A 158 -1.76 -17.88 -9.34
N ASN A 159 -0.82 -17.97 -8.40
CA ASN A 159 -1.07 -18.46 -7.05
C ASN A 159 -1.13 -17.28 -6.06
N GLN A 160 -2.27 -17.16 -5.36
CA GLN A 160 -2.51 -16.08 -4.40
C GLN A 160 -1.51 -16.09 -3.22
N VAL A 161 -1.10 -17.29 -2.74
CA VAL A 161 -0.16 -17.40 -1.63
C VAL A 161 1.24 -16.96 -2.08
N ILE A 162 1.66 -17.34 -3.28
CA ILE A 162 2.94 -16.87 -3.84
C ILE A 162 2.89 -15.37 -4.07
N ALA A 163 1.77 -14.83 -4.57
CA ALA A 163 1.57 -13.39 -4.72
C ALA A 163 1.71 -12.65 -3.39
N LEU A 164 1.10 -13.18 -2.31
CA LEU A 164 1.22 -12.64 -0.96
C LEU A 164 2.70 -12.58 -0.51
N VAL A 165 3.40 -13.72 -0.60
CA VAL A 165 4.80 -13.80 -0.16
C VAL A 165 5.69 -12.85 -0.96
N LEU A 166 5.56 -12.83 -2.30
CA LEU A 166 6.32 -11.91 -3.15
C LEU A 166 6.02 -10.44 -2.81
N SER A 167 4.75 -10.12 -2.54
CA SER A 167 4.35 -8.77 -2.16
C SER A 167 4.94 -8.34 -0.82
N VAL A 168 4.92 -9.23 0.18
CA VAL A 168 5.54 -8.97 1.49
C VAL A 168 7.05 -8.78 1.32
N VAL A 169 7.73 -9.67 0.61
CA VAL A 169 9.19 -9.59 0.40
C VAL A 169 9.57 -8.31 -0.35
N ALA A 170 8.84 -7.95 -1.41
CA ALA A 170 9.11 -6.74 -2.16
C ALA A 170 8.92 -5.48 -1.31
N ASN A 171 7.80 -5.35 -0.58
CA ASN A 171 7.57 -4.21 0.30
C ASN A 171 8.56 -4.18 1.47
N LEU A 172 8.93 -5.36 2.01
CA LEU A 172 9.93 -5.48 3.07
C LEU A 172 11.31 -4.99 2.61
N ALA A 173 11.69 -5.22 1.36
CA ALA A 173 12.97 -4.73 0.83
C ALA A 173 13.05 -3.19 0.89
N PHE A 174 12.00 -2.48 0.46
CA PHE A 174 11.91 -1.01 0.59
C PHE A 174 11.81 -0.56 2.05
N PHE A 175 11.19 -1.34 2.90
CA PHE A 175 11.08 -1.06 4.32
C PHE A 175 12.43 -1.20 5.02
N LEU A 176 13.14 -2.31 4.79
CA LEU A 176 14.43 -2.62 5.42
C LEU A 176 15.54 -1.66 4.99
N SER A 177 15.46 -1.07 3.79
CA SER A 177 16.45 -0.10 3.28
C SER A 177 16.56 1.17 4.14
N GLY A 178 15.63 1.43 5.06
CA GLY A 178 15.68 2.55 5.99
C GLY A 178 16.03 2.20 7.42
N LEU A 179 16.16 0.92 7.73
CA LEU A 179 16.51 0.53 9.09
C LEU A 179 18.01 0.78 9.35
N GLU A 180 18.31 1.53 10.41
CA GLU A 180 19.66 1.92 10.77
C GLU A 180 20.59 0.73 11.00
N TYR A 181 20.08 -0.38 11.57
CA TYR A 181 20.82 -1.63 11.75
C TYR A 181 21.24 -2.26 10.42
N ILE A 182 20.37 -2.23 9.42
CA ILE A 182 20.68 -2.74 8.07
C ILE A 182 21.69 -1.83 7.38
N LEU A 183 21.49 -0.51 7.46
CA LEU A 183 22.43 0.45 6.89
C LEU A 183 23.80 0.37 7.55
N ALA A 184 23.88 0.18 8.87
CA ALA A 184 25.14 -0.03 9.59
C ALA A 184 25.87 -1.28 9.12
N PHE A 185 25.15 -2.39 8.88
CA PHE A 185 25.72 -3.61 8.31
C PHE A 185 26.20 -3.40 6.87
N VAL A 186 25.41 -2.73 6.04
CA VAL A 186 25.76 -2.46 4.64
C VAL A 186 26.98 -1.52 4.52
N ARG A 187 27.14 -0.58 5.45
CA ARG A 187 28.33 0.32 5.54
C ARG A 187 29.66 -0.43 5.70
N LEU A 188 29.64 -1.68 6.17
CA LEU A 188 30.86 -2.50 6.27
C LEU A 188 31.35 -2.95 4.89
N PHE A 189 30.49 -2.99 3.87
CA PHE A 189 30.78 -3.56 2.55
C PHE A 189 30.73 -2.53 1.42
N LEU A 190 29.99 -1.44 1.59
CA LEU A 190 29.71 -0.45 0.53
C LEU A 190 30.18 0.95 0.94
N PRO A 191 30.61 1.78 -0.04
CA PRO A 191 30.94 3.18 0.20
C PRO A 191 29.70 3.98 0.62
N LEU A 192 29.91 5.05 1.40
CA LEU A 192 28.86 5.89 1.95
C LEU A 192 27.84 6.35 0.91
N ALA A 193 28.29 6.75 -0.27
CA ALA A 193 27.39 7.17 -1.35
C ALA A 193 26.39 6.09 -1.78
N ALA A 194 26.80 4.82 -1.80
CA ALA A 194 25.91 3.71 -2.11
C ALA A 194 24.91 3.43 -0.96
N VAL A 195 25.34 3.57 0.28
CA VAL A 195 24.49 3.45 1.46
C VAL A 195 23.42 4.54 1.49
N ASP A 196 23.81 5.79 1.22
CA ASP A 196 22.88 6.92 1.15
C ASP A 196 21.86 6.74 0.01
N MET A 197 22.29 6.18 -1.12
CA MET A 197 21.39 5.83 -2.21
C MET A 197 20.37 4.74 -1.80
N ILE A 198 20.79 3.70 -1.09
CA ILE A 198 19.90 2.65 -0.55
C ILE A 198 18.92 3.26 0.45
N ALA A 199 19.40 4.10 1.37
CA ALA A 199 18.56 4.77 2.36
C ALA A 199 17.50 5.68 1.72
N SER A 200 17.81 6.29 0.56
CA SER A 200 16.87 7.14 -0.17
C SER A 200 15.69 6.38 -0.80
N PHE A 201 15.75 5.06 -0.89
CA PHE A 201 14.61 4.21 -1.33
C PHE A 201 13.73 3.74 -0.18
N SER A 202 13.98 4.18 1.04
CA SER A 202 13.25 3.72 2.22
C SER A 202 11.87 4.38 2.37
N PHE A 203 10.85 3.56 2.57
CA PHE A 203 9.53 4.04 2.98
C PHE A 203 9.55 4.70 4.35
N LEU A 204 10.34 4.16 5.28
CA LEU A 204 10.40 4.66 6.67
C LEU A 204 10.95 6.08 6.72
N THR A 205 12.03 6.36 6.00
CA THR A 205 12.68 7.67 6.01
C THR A 205 11.73 8.77 5.54
N HIS A 206 11.03 8.53 4.41
CA HIS A 206 10.08 9.48 3.83
C HIS A 206 8.79 9.60 4.65
N PHE A 207 8.29 8.49 5.19
CA PHE A 207 7.08 8.50 6.00
C PHE A 207 7.30 9.14 7.38
N ASP A 208 8.45 8.90 8.00
CA ASP A 208 8.79 9.50 9.31
C ASP A 208 8.88 11.03 9.22
N ALA A 209 9.43 11.58 8.13
CA ALA A 209 9.43 13.02 7.90
C ALA A 209 8.00 13.59 7.84
N ILE A 210 7.11 12.95 7.07
CA ILE A 210 5.70 13.37 6.94
C ILE A 210 4.96 13.23 8.27
N SER A 211 5.18 12.15 9.02
CA SER A 211 4.53 11.91 10.31
C SER A 211 4.94 12.91 11.41
N ARG A 212 6.09 13.57 11.24
CA ARG A 212 6.53 14.68 12.09
C ARG A 212 6.02 16.05 11.62
N GLY A 213 5.19 16.10 10.61
CA GLY A 213 4.65 17.33 10.06
C GLY A 213 5.54 18.02 9.03
N LEU A 214 6.61 17.39 8.57
CA LEU A 214 7.51 17.90 7.53
C LEU A 214 7.10 17.31 6.19
N LEU A 215 6.45 18.09 5.35
CA LEU A 215 6.09 17.70 3.99
C LEU A 215 7.10 18.26 3.01
N GLU A 216 8.05 17.44 2.59
CA GLU A 216 8.98 17.80 1.52
C GLU A 216 8.44 17.34 0.17
N LEU A 217 8.64 18.17 -0.85
CA LEU A 217 8.27 17.81 -2.24
C LEU A 217 8.98 16.54 -2.71
N ARG A 218 10.18 16.29 -2.20
CA ARG A 218 10.96 15.09 -2.46
C ARG A 218 10.22 13.81 -2.05
N ASP A 219 9.59 13.81 -0.87
CA ASP A 219 8.87 12.64 -0.34
C ASP A 219 7.63 12.32 -1.19
N LEU A 220 6.90 13.37 -1.58
CA LEU A 220 5.73 13.21 -2.44
C LEU A 220 6.12 12.67 -3.82
N ILE A 221 7.18 13.23 -4.43
CA ILE A 221 7.69 12.77 -5.73
C ILE A 221 8.13 11.30 -5.64
N PHE A 222 8.80 10.91 -4.55
CA PHE A 222 9.23 9.54 -4.33
C PHE A 222 8.04 8.57 -4.35
N PHE A 223 7.02 8.78 -3.53
CA PHE A 223 5.86 7.90 -3.48
C PHE A 223 5.07 7.90 -4.79
N VAL A 224 4.82 9.06 -5.39
CA VAL A 224 4.09 9.16 -6.66
C VAL A 224 4.84 8.47 -7.78
N SER A 225 6.16 8.64 -7.88
CA SER A 225 6.98 7.99 -8.90
C SER A 225 6.94 6.46 -8.79
N LEU A 226 6.98 5.91 -7.57
CA LEU A 226 6.84 4.47 -7.36
C LEU A 226 5.43 3.96 -7.72
N ILE A 227 4.37 4.69 -7.34
CA ILE A 227 3.00 4.34 -7.73
C ILE A 227 2.88 4.28 -9.26
N LEU A 228 3.40 5.28 -9.98
CA LEU A 228 3.36 5.31 -11.44
C LEU A 228 4.18 4.18 -12.06
N LEU A 229 5.42 3.99 -11.58
CA LEU A 229 6.34 2.96 -12.08
C LEU A 229 5.75 1.56 -11.96
N PHE A 230 5.27 1.18 -10.77
CA PHE A 230 4.76 -0.16 -10.54
C PHE A 230 3.41 -0.41 -11.22
N ASN A 231 2.51 0.58 -11.29
CA ASN A 231 1.31 0.44 -12.11
C ASN A 231 1.63 0.31 -13.60
N PHE A 232 2.59 1.08 -14.13
CA PHE A 232 3.06 0.93 -15.50
C PHE A 232 3.64 -0.48 -15.75
N THR A 233 4.48 -0.97 -14.85
CA THR A 233 5.03 -2.34 -14.91
C THR A 233 3.92 -3.38 -14.90
N THR A 234 2.88 -3.19 -14.08
CA THR A 234 1.70 -4.07 -14.07
C THR A 234 0.99 -4.09 -15.43
N VAL A 235 0.85 -2.93 -16.09
CA VAL A 235 0.27 -2.87 -17.45
C VAL A 235 1.11 -3.68 -18.43
N LEU A 236 2.44 -3.54 -18.40
CA LEU A 236 3.34 -4.30 -19.29
C LEU A 236 3.22 -5.81 -19.07
N ILE A 237 3.20 -6.26 -17.80
CA ILE A 237 3.04 -7.68 -17.46
C ILE A 237 1.69 -8.20 -17.97
N ALA A 238 0.61 -7.48 -17.72
CA ALA A 238 -0.73 -7.86 -18.16
C ALA A 238 -0.83 -7.97 -19.69
N VAL A 239 -0.23 -7.05 -20.44
CA VAL A 239 -0.17 -7.08 -21.90
C VAL A 239 0.69 -8.24 -22.40
N SER A 240 1.88 -8.44 -21.82
CA SER A 240 2.77 -9.55 -22.21
C SER A 240 2.12 -10.91 -22.02
N TYR A 241 1.37 -11.08 -20.93
CA TYR A 241 0.65 -12.32 -20.63
C TYR A 241 -0.36 -12.67 -21.74
N THR A 242 -1.00 -11.69 -22.35
CA THR A 242 -1.98 -11.92 -23.43
C THR A 242 -1.33 -12.35 -24.72
N HIS A 243 -0.20 -11.76 -25.09
CA HIS A 243 0.54 -12.16 -26.28
C HIS A 243 1.08 -13.60 -26.20
N LEU A 244 1.38 -14.08 -24.98
CA LEU A 244 1.88 -15.44 -24.76
C LEU A 244 0.77 -16.50 -24.65
N THR A 245 -0.46 -16.09 -24.29
CA THR A 245 -1.57 -17.02 -24.02
C THR A 245 -2.61 -17.10 -25.14
N LEU A 246 -2.64 -16.13 -26.07
CA LEU A 246 -3.40 -16.28 -27.30
C LEU A 246 -2.64 -17.27 -28.19
N PRO A 247 -3.14 -18.51 -28.40
CA PRO A 247 -2.58 -19.36 -29.42
C PRO A 247 -2.71 -18.59 -30.74
N THR A 248 -1.64 -18.54 -31.51
CA THR A 248 -1.68 -18.24 -32.92
C THR A 248 -2.74 -19.17 -33.55
N ILE A 249 -3.96 -18.65 -33.67
CA ILE A 249 -4.95 -19.26 -34.55
C ILE A 249 -4.46 -18.88 -35.96
N ALA A 250 -3.56 -19.67 -36.47
CA ALA A 250 -3.21 -19.74 -37.87
C ALA A 250 -3.95 -20.93 -38.47
#